data_7b52d1827128cb14a56df79fdc624b5a
#
_entry.id   7b52d1827128cb14a56df79fdc624b5a
#
_cell.length_a   1.000
_cell.length_b   1.000
_cell.length_c   1.000
_cell.angle_alpha   90.00
_cell.angle_beta   90.00
_cell.angle_gamma   90.00
#
_symmetry.space_group_name_H-M   'P 1'
#
loop_
_entity.id
_entity.type
_entity.pdbx_description
1 polymer ?
#
loop_
_entity_poly.entity_id
_entity_poly.type
_entity_poly.pdbx_seq_one_letter_code
_entity_poly.pdbx_strand_id
1 'polypeptide(L)'
;HRVDRRQRQMCIRDRMCIEPKLLCLDEPAAGLNPKESSELNKLLEFIKNDKKTGILLIEHDMSVVMGISDHVVVLNYGKKIFQGSPSETRNSKAVIEAYLGVDE
;
A
#
# COMPACT_ATOMS: atom_id res chain seq x y z
N HIS A 1 19.75 2.12 -0.48
CA HIS A 1 19.62 1.88 0.96
C HIS A 1 18.37 1.06 1.27
N ARG A 2 18.53 0.10 2.14
CA ARG A 2 17.49 -0.86 2.36
C ARG A 2 17.30 -1.13 3.84
N VAL A 3 16.05 -1.18 4.27
CA VAL A 3 15.68 -1.44 5.65
C VAL A 3 15.08 -2.84 5.69
N ASP A 4 15.50 -3.69 6.60
CA ASP A 4 14.98 -5.04 6.66
C ASP A 4 13.55 -5.03 7.26
N ARG A 5 12.87 -6.17 7.19
CA ARG A 5 11.48 -6.28 7.62
C ARG A 5 11.29 -5.90 9.10
N ARG A 6 12.20 -6.37 9.95
CA ARG A 6 12.08 -6.13 11.39
C ARG A 6 12.18 -4.66 11.72
N GLN A 7 13.17 -3.96 11.13
CA GLN A 7 13.34 -2.54 11.36
C GLN A 7 12.14 -1.76 10.86
N ARG A 8 11.58 -2.16 9.74
CA ARG A 8 10.42 -1.50 9.16
C ARG A 8 9.20 -1.63 10.06
N GLN A 9 8.94 -2.82 10.60
CA GLN A 9 7.83 -3.04 11.51
C GLN A 9 7.99 -2.25 12.80
N MET A 10 9.22 -2.14 13.31
CA MET A 10 9.48 -1.33 14.50
C MET A 10 9.21 0.14 14.25
N CYS A 11 9.59 0.66 13.09
CA CYS A 11 9.31 2.06 12.75
C CYS A 11 7.82 2.33 12.68
N ILE A 12 7.04 1.41 12.11
CA ILE A 12 5.59 1.55 12.05
C ILE A 12 5.00 1.54 13.45
N ARG A 13 5.41 0.61 14.29
CA ARG A 13 4.91 0.49 15.65
C ARG A 13 5.28 1.71 16.50
N ASP A 14 6.49 2.25 16.31
CA ASP A 14 6.89 3.45 17.01
C ASP A 14 5.97 4.62 16.69
N ARG A 15 5.59 4.75 15.45
CA ARG A 15 4.65 5.80 15.05
C ARG A 15 3.28 5.59 15.68
N MET A 16 2.87 4.34 15.84
CA MET A 16 1.59 4.03 16.47
C MET A 16 1.61 4.30 17.97
N CYS A 17 2.79 4.34 18.62
CA CYS A 17 2.88 4.67 20.02
C CYS A 17 2.43 6.10 20.33
N ILE A 18 2.43 6.99 19.34
CA ILE A 18 1.91 8.34 19.52
C ILE A 18 0.45 8.46 19.09
N GLU A 19 -0.17 7.33 18.73
CA GLU A 19 -1.58 7.22 18.37
C GLU A 19 -2.01 8.24 17.33
N PRO A 20 -1.41 8.19 16.13
CA PRO A 20 -1.77 9.15 15.08
C PRO A 20 -3.16 8.86 14.54
N LYS A 21 -3.84 9.88 14.05
CA LYS A 21 -5.11 9.72 13.36
C LYS A 21 -4.88 9.32 11.90
N LEU A 22 -3.74 9.65 11.36
CA LEU A 22 -3.37 9.33 9.99
C LEU A 22 -1.93 8.84 9.97
N LEU A 23 -1.71 7.70 9.35
CA LEU A 23 -0.38 7.13 9.16
C LEU A 23 -0.05 7.18 7.68
N CYS A 24 1.05 7.83 7.33
CA CYS A 24 1.49 7.93 5.94
C CYS A 24 2.70 7.04 5.73
N LEU A 25 2.62 6.13 4.78
CA LEU A 25 3.69 5.19 4.49
C LEU A 25 4.07 5.27 3.02
N ASP A 26 5.38 5.39 2.77
CA ASP A 26 5.91 5.51 1.41
C ASP A 26 6.67 4.23 1.07
N GLU A 27 6.11 3.44 0.19
CA GLU A 27 6.67 2.18 -0.30
C GLU A 27 7.12 1.24 0.82
N PRO A 28 6.24 0.96 1.80
CA PRO A 28 6.64 0.13 2.94
C PRO A 28 6.96 -1.31 2.56
N ALA A 29 6.52 -1.77 1.40
CA ALA A 29 6.78 -3.13 0.95
C ALA A 29 8.05 -3.27 0.12
N ALA A 30 8.81 -2.18 -0.07
CA ALA A 30 10.02 -2.24 -0.88
C ALA A 30 11.03 -3.22 -0.30
N GLY A 31 11.49 -4.14 -1.14
CA GLY A 31 12.50 -5.12 -0.73
C GLY A 31 11.97 -6.31 0.05
N LEU A 32 10.65 -6.40 0.23
CA LEU A 32 10.06 -7.53 0.95
C LEU A 32 9.71 -8.66 -0.01
N ASN A 33 9.81 -9.91 0.47
CA ASN A 33 9.34 -11.05 -0.30
C ASN A 33 7.82 -11.21 -0.09
N PRO A 34 7.14 -12.11 -0.83
CA PRO A 34 5.69 -12.24 -0.71
C PRO A 34 5.20 -12.56 0.70
N LYS A 35 5.92 -13.38 1.44
CA LYS A 35 5.54 -13.72 2.80
C LYS A 35 5.61 -12.49 3.70
N GLU A 36 6.68 -11.72 3.57
CA GLU A 36 6.88 -10.50 4.36
C GLU A 36 5.85 -9.44 3.99
N SER A 37 5.51 -9.33 2.72
CA SER A 37 4.47 -8.39 2.29
C SER A 37 3.12 -8.78 2.86
N SER A 38 2.83 -10.07 2.94
CA SER A 38 1.60 -10.56 3.56
C SER A 38 1.54 -10.21 5.04
N GLU A 39 2.65 -10.34 5.74
CA GLU A 39 2.73 -9.96 7.15
C GLU A 39 2.54 -8.46 7.33
N LEU A 40 3.11 -7.66 6.43
CA LEU A 40 2.93 -6.22 6.46
C LEU A 40 1.45 -5.86 6.27
N ASN A 41 0.77 -6.52 5.32
CA ASN A 41 -0.65 -6.29 5.10
C ASN A 41 -1.48 -6.61 6.33
N LYS A 42 -1.13 -7.67 7.05
CA LYS A 42 -1.83 -8.02 8.29
C LYS A 42 -1.66 -6.94 9.36
N LEU A 43 -0.44 -6.41 9.47
CA LEU A 43 -0.18 -5.32 10.41
C LEU A 43 -0.97 -4.08 10.06
N LEU A 44 -0.98 -3.70 8.79
CA LEU A 44 -1.72 -2.52 8.33
C LEU A 44 -3.23 -2.69 8.52
N GLU A 45 -3.73 -3.89 8.28
CA GLU A 45 -5.15 -4.18 8.48
C GLU A 45 -5.52 -4.07 9.96
N PHE A 46 -4.66 -4.56 10.84
CA PHE A 46 -4.85 -4.43 12.28
C PHE A 46 -4.91 -2.95 12.67
N ILE A 47 -3.98 -2.15 12.18
CA ILE A 47 -3.94 -0.71 12.50
C ILE A 47 -5.21 -0.02 12.00
N LYS A 48 -5.63 -0.33 10.79
CA LYS A 48 -6.81 0.28 10.20
C LYS A 48 -8.09 -0.06 10.98
N ASN A 49 -8.24 -1.31 11.34
CA ASN A 49 -9.48 -1.79 11.96
C ASN A 49 -9.50 -1.59 13.46
N ASP A 50 -8.44 -2.01 14.16
CA ASP A 50 -8.43 -2.00 15.61
C ASP A 50 -8.07 -0.64 16.20
N LYS A 51 -7.18 0.06 15.56
CA LYS A 51 -6.77 1.38 16.03
C LYS A 51 -7.57 2.51 15.37
N LYS A 52 -8.31 2.19 14.33
CA LYS A 52 -9.12 3.17 13.58
C LYS A 52 -8.29 4.34 13.06
N THR A 53 -7.07 4.03 12.65
CA THR A 53 -6.17 5.00 12.08
C THR A 53 -6.32 4.99 10.56
N GLY A 54 -6.47 6.15 9.96
CA GLY A 54 -6.45 6.25 8.50
C GLY A 54 -5.05 5.99 7.99
N ILE A 55 -4.93 5.30 6.88
CA ILE A 55 -3.64 4.99 6.29
C ILE A 55 -3.58 5.55 4.87
N LEU A 56 -2.56 6.38 4.61
CA LEU A 56 -2.25 6.80 3.26
C LEU A 56 -1.02 6.00 2.83
N LEU A 57 -1.21 5.15 1.83
CA LEU A 57 -0.18 4.24 1.38
C LEU A 57 0.26 4.62 -0.02
N ILE A 58 1.56 4.87 -0.20
CA ILE A 58 2.14 5.12 -1.51
C ILE A 58 2.88 3.86 -1.90
N GLU A 59 2.44 3.20 -2.95
CA GLU A 59 2.98 1.89 -3.30
C GLU A 59 2.86 1.63 -4.80
N HIS A 60 3.78 0.86 -5.33
CA HIS A 60 3.67 0.38 -6.71
C HIS A 60 3.54 -1.14 -6.77
N ASP A 61 3.57 -1.80 -5.63
CA ASP A 61 3.33 -3.23 -5.54
C ASP A 61 1.83 -3.45 -5.48
N MET A 62 1.27 -3.89 -6.59
CA MET A 62 -0.18 -4.02 -6.72
C MET A 62 -0.77 -5.03 -5.74
N SER A 63 -0.01 -6.06 -5.36
CA SER A 63 -0.54 -7.04 -4.40
C SER A 63 -0.79 -6.40 -3.04
N VAL A 64 0.09 -5.50 -2.61
CA VAL A 64 -0.08 -4.78 -1.35
C VAL A 64 -1.27 -3.82 -1.45
N VAL A 65 -1.31 -3.04 -2.52
CA VAL A 65 -2.38 -2.06 -2.73
C VAL A 65 -3.74 -2.74 -2.76
N MET A 66 -3.87 -3.82 -3.54
CA MET A 66 -5.15 -4.51 -3.70
C MET A 66 -5.59 -5.25 -2.44
N GLY A 67 -4.62 -5.62 -1.60
CA GLY A 67 -4.93 -6.40 -0.41
C GLY A 67 -5.40 -5.59 0.79
N ILE A 68 -5.12 -4.30 0.83
CA ILE A 68 -5.38 -3.50 2.02
C ILE A 68 -6.20 -2.25 1.77
N SER A 69 -6.22 -1.74 0.56
CA SER A 69 -6.83 -0.43 0.28
C SER A 69 -8.33 -0.48 0.16
N ASP A 70 -8.99 0.58 0.60
CA ASP A 70 -10.42 0.76 0.40
C ASP A 70 -10.67 1.66 -0.81
N HIS A 71 -9.74 2.57 -1.09
CA HIS A 71 -9.84 3.48 -2.22
C HIS A 71 -8.45 3.65 -2.80
N VAL A 72 -8.36 3.59 -4.12
CA VAL A 72 -7.09 3.67 -4.83
C VAL A 72 -7.11 4.86 -5.78
N VAL A 73 -6.02 5.62 -5.78
CA VAL A 73 -5.79 6.68 -6.76
C VAL A 73 -4.53 6.29 -7.52
N VAL A 74 -4.64 6.25 -8.84
CA VAL A 74 -3.52 5.82 -9.69
C VAL A 74 -2.93 7.03 -10.42
N LEU A 75 -1.62 7.20 -10.30
CA LEU A 75 -0.91 8.27 -10.96
C LEU A 75 0.04 7.69 -12.01
N ASN A 76 0.16 8.39 -13.12
CA ASN A 76 1.10 8.02 -14.17
C ASN A 76 1.70 9.31 -14.71
N TYR A 77 3.01 9.45 -14.63
CA TYR A 77 3.71 10.67 -15.00
C TYR A 77 3.13 11.90 -14.29
N GLY A 78 2.80 11.74 -12.99
CA GLY A 78 2.30 12.84 -12.18
C GLY A 78 0.84 13.19 -12.41
N LYS A 79 0.14 12.46 -13.25
CA LYS A 79 -1.27 12.73 -13.53
C LYS A 79 -2.15 11.60 -13.02
N LYS A 80 -3.30 11.96 -12.47
CA LYS A 80 -4.27 10.96 -12.06
C LYS A 80 -4.91 10.36 -13.29
N ILE A 81 -4.82 9.04 -13.44
CA ILE A 81 -5.43 8.34 -14.57
C ILE A 81 -6.64 7.52 -14.16
N PHE A 82 -6.79 7.27 -12.86
CA PHE A 82 -7.93 6.49 -12.36
C PHE A 82 -8.06 6.66 -10.85
N GLN A 83 -9.28 6.52 -10.34
CA GLN A 83 -9.53 6.38 -8.90
C GLN A 83 -10.78 5.55 -8.71
N GLY A 84 -10.82 4.77 -7.64
CA GLY A 84 -11.94 3.91 -7.34
C GLY A 84 -11.57 2.84 -6.34
N SER A 85 -12.41 1.81 -6.23
CA SER A 85 -12.13 0.68 -5.35
C SER A 85 -11.00 -0.16 -5.95
N PRO A 86 -10.38 -1.04 -5.14
CA PRO A 86 -9.36 -1.94 -5.69
C PRO A 86 -9.87 -2.79 -6.84
N SER A 87 -11.12 -3.27 -6.74
CA SER A 87 -11.71 -4.07 -7.79
C SER A 87 -11.86 -3.29 -9.09
N GLU A 88 -12.36 -2.06 -8.99
CA GLU A 88 -12.51 -1.19 -10.15
C GLU A 88 -11.14 -0.85 -10.75
N THR A 89 -10.16 -0.62 -9.90
CA THR A 89 -8.81 -0.29 -10.33
C THR A 89 -8.20 -1.45 -11.13
N ARG A 90 -8.37 -2.67 -10.63
CA ARG A 90 -7.83 -3.85 -11.28
C ARG A 90 -8.40 -4.04 -12.68
N ASN A 91 -9.64 -3.66 -12.86
CA ASN A 91 -10.33 -3.84 -14.14
C ASN A 91 -10.22 -2.65 -15.09
N SER A 92 -9.55 -1.58 -14.65
CA SER A 92 -9.39 -0.40 -15.49
C SER A 92 -8.37 -0.64 -16.59
N LYS A 93 -8.76 -0.41 -17.83
CA LYS A 93 -7.87 -0.57 -18.96
C LYS A 93 -6.66 0.37 -18.86
N ALA A 94 -6.89 1.61 -18.43
CA ALA A 94 -5.81 2.58 -18.29
C ALA A 94 -4.76 2.11 -17.26
N VAL A 95 -5.21 1.52 -16.16
CA VAL A 95 -4.31 1.01 -15.12
C VAL A 95 -3.55 -0.21 -15.63
N ILE A 96 -4.24 -1.11 -16.31
CA ILE A 96 -3.62 -2.30 -16.86
C ILE A 96 -2.49 -1.90 -17.83
N GLU A 97 -2.75 -0.95 -18.70
CA GLU A 97 -1.76 -0.50 -19.66
C GLU A 97 -0.58 0.19 -19.00
N ALA A 98 -0.82 0.94 -17.93
CA ALA A 98 0.24 1.71 -17.29
C ALA A 98 1.09 0.88 -16.32
N TYR A 99 0.48 -0.06 -15.61
CA TYR A 99 1.17 -0.73 -14.51
C TYR A 99 1.20 -2.25 -14.56
N LEU A 100 0.22 -2.88 -15.16
CA LEU A 100 0.12 -4.33 -15.11
C LEU A 100 0.69 -5.01 -16.34
N GLY A 101 1.32 -4.22 -17.17
CA GLY A 101 2.08 -4.74 -18.28
C GLY A 101 1.27 -5.48 -19.28
N VAL A 102 0.77 -4.82 -20.12
CA VAL A 102 0.00 -5.39 -21.00
C VAL A 102 0.70 -6.04 -22.03
N ASP A 103 1.21 -6.60 -22.26
CA ASP A 103 1.67 -7.04 -23.26
C ASP A 103 1.48 -8.23 -23.53
N GLU A 104 1.09 -8.14 -23.40
CA GLU A 104 1.09 -9.03 -23.52
C GLU A 104 0.61 -9.46 -23.78
#